data_d666459a14a85b0e29e7928b0e074379
#
_entry.id   d666459a14a85b0e29e7928b0e074379
#
_cell.length_a   1.000
_cell.length_b   1.000
_cell.length_c   1.000
_cell.angle_alpha   90.00
_cell.angle_beta   90.00
_cell.angle_gamma   90.00
#
_symmetry.space_group_name_H-M   'P 1'
#
loop_
_entity.id
_entity.type
_entity.pdbx_description
1 polymer ?
#
loop_
_entity_poly.entity_id
_entity_poly.type
_entity_poly.pdbx_seq_one_letter_code
_entity_poly.pdbx_strand_id
1 'polypeptide(L)'
;MLPATAVALAVLAALLAWPVPALLGRARWPARDPLAALICWQAIGLAGGLSIVGALLVHGLAPWGHSLPEAAWHVVTGVPASGEVRGDHWVALTLAGVLVVELLGVLALSWWRTARTRRRHRELLEVVVRPAATVPDARLLDTPAPVAFCIPGARPLLVLSAGMVAELDDDQLAAVVAHERAHLREHHHLYLLPFLAWEAALPVLPAAGRAHAAVRTLVEMRADDVALAALPGRDPRRTLARAIVAAGTAGGTAVPSGALAAAGSAVAARVRRLLEPPAPLPDAVRAAVLTAAGLLLAVPTALLLLPALA
;
A
#
# COMPACT_ATOMS: atom_id res chain seq x y z
N MET A 1 -15.99 -31.96 -2.29
CA MET A 1 -15.87 -30.57 -2.74
C MET A 1 -14.69 -29.85 -2.11
N LEU A 2 -14.43 -29.99 -0.81
CA LEU A 2 -13.32 -29.30 -0.10
C LEU A 2 -11.91 -29.46 -0.73
N PRO A 3 -11.46 -30.64 -1.20
CA PRO A 3 -10.11 -30.72 -1.78
C PRO A 3 -9.96 -29.92 -3.08
N ALA A 4 -10.99 -29.85 -3.92
CA ALA A 4 -10.94 -29.03 -5.13
C ALA A 4 -10.89 -27.52 -4.81
N THR A 5 -11.64 -27.08 -3.78
CA THR A 5 -11.61 -25.69 -3.29
C THR A 5 -10.23 -25.33 -2.74
N ALA A 6 -9.63 -26.20 -1.93
CA ALA A 6 -8.28 -25.98 -1.40
C ALA A 6 -7.23 -25.84 -2.51
N VAL A 7 -7.29 -26.72 -3.53
CA VAL A 7 -6.41 -26.65 -4.70
C VAL A 7 -6.63 -25.36 -5.50
N ALA A 8 -7.90 -24.98 -5.74
CA ALA A 8 -8.20 -23.73 -6.46
C ALA A 8 -7.65 -22.49 -5.74
N LEU A 9 -7.82 -22.44 -4.42
CA LEU A 9 -7.26 -21.35 -3.59
C LEU A 9 -5.74 -21.39 -3.58
N ALA A 10 -5.10 -22.56 -3.50
CA ALA A 10 -3.65 -22.68 -3.55
C ALA A 10 -3.08 -22.22 -4.90
N VAL A 11 -3.71 -22.59 -6.01
CA VAL A 11 -3.34 -22.12 -7.35
C VAL A 11 -3.49 -20.60 -7.45
N LEU A 12 -4.61 -20.04 -6.98
CA LEU A 12 -4.83 -18.61 -6.97
C LEU A 12 -3.77 -17.89 -6.11
N ALA A 13 -3.47 -18.40 -4.92
CA ALA A 13 -2.41 -17.86 -4.08
C ALA A 13 -1.05 -17.84 -4.78
N ALA A 14 -0.68 -18.93 -5.47
CA ALA A 14 0.57 -19.01 -6.23
C ALA A 14 0.63 -18.00 -7.39
N LEU A 15 -0.48 -17.82 -8.12
CA LEU A 15 -0.59 -16.83 -9.18
C LEU A 15 -0.44 -15.41 -8.64
N LEU A 16 -1.06 -15.11 -7.50
CA LEU A 16 -1.02 -13.79 -6.86
C LEU A 16 0.30 -13.52 -6.10
N ALA A 17 1.03 -14.57 -5.72
CA ALA A 17 2.35 -14.42 -5.09
C ALA A 17 3.47 -14.09 -6.08
N TRP A 18 3.38 -14.51 -7.34
CA TRP A 18 4.50 -14.38 -8.28
C TRP A 18 4.13 -13.79 -9.65
N PRO A 19 3.40 -14.48 -10.55
CA PRO A 19 3.26 -14.01 -11.93
C PRO A 19 2.44 -12.73 -12.04
N VAL A 20 1.34 -12.59 -11.31
CA VAL A 20 0.47 -11.41 -11.39
C VAL A 20 1.19 -10.13 -10.92
N PRO A 21 1.84 -10.09 -9.74
CA PRO A 21 2.66 -8.94 -9.33
C PRO A 21 3.81 -8.63 -10.29
N ALA A 22 4.45 -9.66 -10.86
CA ALA A 22 5.53 -9.47 -11.81
C ALA A 22 5.06 -8.83 -13.12
N LEU A 23 3.89 -9.22 -13.62
CA LEU A 23 3.27 -8.65 -14.82
C LEU A 23 2.81 -7.21 -14.56
N LEU A 24 2.13 -6.97 -13.44
CA LEU A 24 1.65 -5.64 -13.07
C LEU A 24 2.82 -4.66 -12.84
N GLY A 25 3.89 -5.10 -12.18
CA GLY A 25 5.07 -4.29 -11.94
C GLY A 25 5.85 -3.90 -13.21
N ARG A 26 5.69 -4.65 -14.31
CA ARG A 26 6.27 -4.34 -15.63
C ARG A 26 5.33 -3.58 -16.54
N ALA A 27 4.05 -3.51 -16.20
CA ALA A 27 3.04 -2.84 -17.00
C ALA A 27 3.26 -1.32 -17.02
N ARG A 28 2.93 -0.69 -18.15
CA ARG A 28 3.04 0.77 -18.32
C ARG A 28 1.75 1.51 -18.00
N TRP A 29 0.61 0.82 -17.99
CA TRP A 29 -0.68 1.43 -17.73
C TRP A 29 -0.85 2.00 -16.30
N PRO A 30 -0.19 1.45 -15.23
CA PRO A 30 -0.32 2.00 -13.88
C PRO A 30 0.07 3.48 -13.77
N ALA A 31 1.02 3.94 -14.58
CA ALA A 31 1.36 5.36 -14.64
C ALA A 31 0.28 6.23 -15.31
N ARG A 32 -0.67 5.65 -16.04
CA ARG A 32 -1.80 6.35 -16.71
C ARG A 32 -2.97 6.57 -15.74
N ASP A 33 -3.19 5.64 -14.81
CA ASP A 33 -4.21 5.73 -13.74
C ASP A 33 -3.64 5.12 -12.44
N PRO A 34 -2.90 5.91 -11.64
CA PRO A 34 -2.31 5.43 -10.39
C PRO A 34 -3.34 4.93 -9.38
N LEU A 35 -4.53 5.54 -9.33
CA LEU A 35 -5.58 5.11 -8.41
C LEU A 35 -6.11 3.71 -8.75
N ALA A 36 -6.44 3.45 -10.01
CA ALA A 36 -6.88 2.12 -10.45
C ALA A 36 -5.79 1.06 -10.20
N ALA A 37 -4.52 1.42 -10.42
CA ALA A 37 -3.38 0.55 -10.12
C ALA A 37 -3.22 0.28 -8.62
N LEU A 38 -3.38 1.28 -7.76
CA LEU A 38 -3.37 1.10 -6.31
C LEU A 38 -4.47 0.15 -5.85
N ILE A 39 -5.69 0.29 -6.37
CA ILE A 39 -6.82 -0.61 -6.09
C ILE A 39 -6.47 -2.05 -6.51
N CYS A 40 -5.88 -2.24 -7.70
CA CYS A 40 -5.43 -3.56 -8.14
C CYS A 40 -4.37 -4.16 -7.22
N TRP A 41 -3.39 -3.39 -6.78
CA TRP A 41 -2.38 -3.88 -5.85
C TRP A 41 -2.99 -4.29 -4.51
N GLN A 42 -3.93 -3.49 -3.96
CA GLN A 42 -4.65 -3.86 -2.74
C GLN A 42 -5.45 -5.16 -2.93
N ALA A 43 -6.16 -5.29 -4.06
CA ALA A 43 -6.92 -6.49 -4.37
C ALA A 43 -6.00 -7.73 -4.47
N ILE A 44 -4.84 -7.62 -5.13
CA ILE A 44 -3.84 -8.70 -5.23
C ILE A 44 -3.34 -9.11 -3.84
N GLY A 45 -2.95 -8.15 -3.01
CA GLY A 45 -2.45 -8.42 -1.66
C GLY A 45 -3.49 -9.10 -0.76
N LEU A 46 -4.71 -8.58 -0.75
CA LEU A 46 -5.81 -9.12 0.06
C LEU A 46 -6.29 -10.50 -0.46
N ALA A 47 -6.52 -10.61 -1.76
CA ALA A 47 -6.95 -11.88 -2.37
C ALA A 47 -5.87 -12.96 -2.23
N GLY A 48 -4.59 -12.60 -2.37
CA GLY A 48 -3.47 -13.52 -2.14
C GLY A 48 -3.44 -14.03 -0.70
N GLY A 49 -3.57 -13.13 0.28
CA GLY A 49 -3.65 -13.50 1.70
C GLY A 49 -4.85 -14.38 2.02
N LEU A 50 -6.03 -13.98 1.53
CA LEU A 50 -7.24 -14.76 1.73
C LEU A 50 -7.15 -16.15 1.08
N SER A 51 -6.51 -16.22 -0.09
CA SER A 51 -6.35 -17.50 -0.82
C SER A 51 -5.37 -18.45 -0.12
N ILE A 52 -4.22 -17.96 0.37
CA ILE A 52 -3.25 -18.84 1.04
C ILE A 52 -3.78 -19.32 2.39
N VAL A 53 -4.35 -18.43 3.20
CA VAL A 53 -4.96 -18.78 4.48
C VAL A 53 -6.16 -19.70 4.25
N GLY A 54 -7.01 -19.36 3.26
CA GLY A 54 -8.18 -20.13 2.90
C GLY A 54 -7.83 -21.54 2.42
N ALA A 55 -6.80 -21.71 1.58
CA ALA A 55 -6.35 -23.03 1.14
C ALA A 55 -5.93 -23.92 2.32
N LEU A 56 -5.15 -23.35 3.25
CA LEU A 56 -4.71 -24.07 4.45
C LEU A 56 -5.86 -24.42 5.38
N LEU A 57 -6.80 -23.50 5.59
CA LEU A 57 -7.99 -23.73 6.42
C LEU A 57 -8.90 -24.78 5.82
N VAL A 58 -9.23 -24.68 4.53
CA VAL A 58 -10.11 -25.63 3.84
C VAL A 58 -9.51 -27.04 3.82
N HIS A 59 -8.19 -27.15 3.58
CA HIS A 59 -7.50 -28.45 3.65
C HIS A 59 -7.50 -29.00 5.08
N GLY A 60 -7.11 -28.19 6.05
CA GLY A 60 -6.98 -28.61 7.45
C GLY A 60 -8.32 -28.97 8.10
N LEU A 61 -9.39 -28.30 7.70
CA LEU A 61 -10.74 -28.53 8.22
C LEU A 61 -11.53 -29.62 7.46
N ALA A 62 -11.00 -30.16 6.36
CA ALA A 62 -11.70 -31.13 5.52
C ALA A 62 -12.27 -32.37 6.27
N PRO A 63 -11.60 -32.98 7.29
CA PRO A 63 -12.15 -34.10 8.06
C PRO A 63 -13.25 -33.70 9.04
N TRP A 64 -13.38 -32.42 9.36
CA TRP A 64 -14.24 -31.91 10.44
C TRP A 64 -15.63 -31.47 9.96
N GLY A 65 -15.85 -31.29 8.65
CA GLY A 65 -17.15 -30.88 8.12
C GLY A 65 -17.11 -30.50 6.66
N HIS A 66 -18.27 -30.18 6.11
CA HIS A 66 -18.43 -29.76 4.71
C HIS A 66 -18.42 -28.25 4.54
N SER A 67 -18.61 -27.52 5.63
CA SER A 67 -18.56 -26.04 5.67
C SER A 67 -17.63 -25.55 6.78
N LEU A 68 -17.12 -24.30 6.66
CA LEU A 68 -16.25 -23.72 7.69
C LEU A 68 -16.90 -23.60 9.07
N PRO A 69 -18.18 -23.17 9.21
CA PRO A 69 -18.85 -23.11 10.51
C PRO A 69 -19.04 -24.50 11.14
N GLU A 70 -19.47 -25.48 10.35
CA GLU A 70 -19.64 -26.88 10.80
C GLU A 70 -18.30 -27.47 11.26
N ALA A 71 -17.27 -27.34 10.44
CA ALA A 71 -15.94 -27.82 10.76
C ALA A 71 -15.38 -27.17 12.02
N ALA A 72 -15.55 -25.85 12.19
CA ALA A 72 -15.14 -25.14 13.40
C ALA A 72 -15.85 -25.69 14.65
N TRP A 73 -17.15 -25.97 14.55
CA TRP A 73 -17.92 -26.58 15.65
C TRP A 73 -17.37 -27.97 16.01
N HIS A 74 -17.14 -28.85 15.01
CA HIS A 74 -16.59 -30.15 15.21
C HIS A 74 -15.17 -30.18 15.78
N VAL A 75 -14.33 -29.21 15.38
CA VAL A 75 -12.99 -29.01 15.99
C VAL A 75 -13.11 -28.67 17.48
N VAL A 76 -14.04 -27.77 17.85
CA VAL A 76 -14.25 -27.37 19.25
C VAL A 76 -14.81 -28.54 20.09
N THR A 77 -15.72 -29.36 19.53
CA THR A 77 -16.30 -30.50 20.21
C THR A 77 -15.41 -31.73 20.19
N GLY A 78 -14.35 -31.76 19.40
CA GLY A 78 -13.39 -32.86 19.28
C GLY A 78 -13.90 -34.09 18.54
N VAL A 79 -15.06 -33.99 17.86
CA VAL A 79 -15.69 -35.08 17.13
C VAL A 79 -15.61 -34.82 15.63
N PRO A 80 -14.77 -35.55 14.87
CA PRO A 80 -14.72 -35.38 13.41
C PRO A 80 -16.02 -35.82 12.76
N ALA A 81 -16.49 -35.10 11.77
CA ALA A 81 -17.73 -35.38 11.06
C ALA A 81 -17.56 -36.53 10.05
N SER A 82 -16.38 -36.69 9.47
CA SER A 82 -16.09 -37.74 8.48
C SER A 82 -14.59 -37.92 8.28
N GLY A 83 -14.15 -39.16 8.19
CA GLY A 83 -12.78 -39.50 7.81
C GLY A 83 -11.77 -39.49 8.95
N GLU A 84 -10.56 -39.90 8.60
CA GLU A 84 -9.41 -39.99 9.51
C GLU A 84 -8.67 -38.63 9.53
N VAL A 85 -8.47 -38.05 10.73
CA VAL A 85 -7.70 -36.85 10.91
C VAL A 85 -6.21 -37.20 10.80
N ARG A 86 -5.57 -36.77 9.72
CA ARG A 86 -4.16 -37.04 9.43
C ARG A 86 -3.29 -35.89 9.93
N GLY A 87 -1.99 -36.18 10.05
CA GLY A 87 -1.02 -35.18 10.50
C GLY A 87 -0.91 -33.93 9.59
N ASP A 88 -1.13 -34.11 8.27
CA ASP A 88 -1.11 -33.01 7.29
C ASP A 88 -2.25 -31.99 7.52
N HIS A 89 -3.42 -32.42 8.01
CA HIS A 89 -4.51 -31.52 8.39
C HIS A 89 -4.12 -30.61 9.57
N TRP A 90 -3.49 -31.18 10.60
CA TRP A 90 -2.99 -30.41 11.75
C TRP A 90 -1.87 -29.43 11.34
N VAL A 91 -0.96 -29.87 10.48
CA VAL A 91 0.10 -29.02 9.94
C VAL A 91 -0.52 -27.82 9.19
N ALA A 92 -1.53 -28.06 8.34
CA ALA A 92 -2.20 -26.99 7.59
C ALA A 92 -2.91 -26.00 8.53
N LEU A 93 -3.64 -26.46 9.54
CA LEU A 93 -4.29 -25.59 10.53
C LEU A 93 -3.29 -24.78 11.33
N THR A 94 -2.19 -25.40 11.75
CA THR A 94 -1.11 -24.71 12.47
C THR A 94 -0.47 -23.63 11.60
N LEU A 95 -0.15 -23.94 10.33
CA LEU A 95 0.40 -22.97 9.40
C LEU A 95 -0.57 -21.82 9.10
N ALA A 96 -1.88 -22.12 8.96
CA ALA A 96 -2.89 -21.08 8.80
C ALA A 96 -2.93 -20.15 10.01
N GLY A 97 -2.97 -20.72 11.21
CA GLY A 97 -2.98 -19.96 12.47
C GLY A 97 -1.72 -19.12 12.64
N VAL A 98 -0.54 -19.69 12.42
CA VAL A 98 0.73 -18.96 12.47
C VAL A 98 0.75 -17.81 11.48
N LEU A 99 0.36 -18.04 10.22
CA LEU A 99 0.35 -16.99 9.19
C LEU A 99 -0.62 -15.87 9.55
N VAL A 100 -1.83 -16.19 10.04
CA VAL A 100 -2.79 -15.17 10.46
C VAL A 100 -2.26 -14.36 11.64
N VAL A 101 -1.71 -15.03 12.66
CA VAL A 101 -1.14 -14.35 13.84
C VAL A 101 0.05 -13.48 13.43
N GLU A 102 0.91 -13.97 12.55
CA GLU A 102 2.06 -13.22 12.04
C GLU A 102 1.62 -11.98 11.26
N LEU A 103 0.72 -12.12 10.28
CA LEU A 103 0.22 -11.00 9.48
C LEU A 103 -0.47 -9.94 10.35
N LEU A 104 -1.36 -10.36 11.24
CA LEU A 104 -2.06 -9.44 12.15
C LEU A 104 -1.09 -8.82 13.16
N GLY A 105 -0.16 -9.61 13.69
CA GLY A 105 0.87 -9.15 14.62
C GLY A 105 1.80 -8.11 13.98
N VAL A 106 2.30 -8.39 12.77
CA VAL A 106 3.13 -7.43 12.02
C VAL A 106 2.35 -6.17 11.68
N LEU A 107 1.09 -6.31 11.24
CA LEU A 107 0.23 -5.16 10.94
C LEU A 107 -0.01 -4.31 12.19
N ALA A 108 -0.39 -4.91 13.30
CA ALA A 108 -0.62 -4.24 14.57
C ALA A 108 0.66 -3.56 15.11
N LEU A 109 1.79 -4.26 15.05
CA LEU A 109 3.08 -3.74 15.48
C LEU A 109 3.54 -2.58 14.58
N SER A 110 3.37 -2.69 13.25
CA SER A 110 3.70 -1.63 12.30
C SER A 110 2.82 -0.40 12.51
N TRP A 111 1.53 -0.61 12.72
CA TRP A 111 0.59 0.46 13.09
C TRP A 111 1.00 1.15 14.40
N TRP A 112 1.24 0.37 15.45
CA TRP A 112 1.62 0.89 16.76
C TRP A 112 2.95 1.66 16.72
N ARG A 113 3.99 1.09 16.08
CA ARG A 113 5.29 1.75 15.91
C ARG A 113 5.15 3.05 15.14
N THR A 114 4.41 3.04 14.03
CA THR A 114 4.16 4.23 13.23
C THR A 114 3.39 5.29 14.03
N ALA A 115 2.33 4.91 14.73
CA ALA A 115 1.55 5.82 15.56
C ALA A 115 2.40 6.42 16.70
N ARG A 116 3.21 5.59 17.38
CA ARG A 116 4.12 6.04 18.45
C ARG A 116 5.21 6.97 17.92
N THR A 117 5.82 6.65 16.78
CA THR A 117 6.84 7.51 16.15
C THR A 117 6.24 8.85 15.75
N ARG A 118 5.06 8.86 15.12
CA ARG A 118 4.35 10.09 14.75
C ARG A 118 4.00 10.94 15.97
N ARG A 119 3.54 10.32 17.06
CA ARG A 119 3.22 11.01 18.31
C ARG A 119 4.48 11.67 18.90
N ARG A 120 5.59 10.94 18.98
CA ARG A 120 6.87 11.48 19.45
C ARG A 120 7.38 12.62 18.55
N HIS A 121 7.34 12.44 17.21
CA HIS A 121 7.74 13.49 16.28
C HIS A 121 6.87 14.73 16.43
N ARG A 122 5.57 14.57 16.65
CA ARG A 122 4.67 15.69 16.91
C ARG A 122 5.05 16.44 18.18
N GLU A 123 5.24 15.73 19.30
CA GLU A 123 5.62 16.30 20.60
C GLU A 123 6.95 17.09 20.49
N LEU A 124 7.94 16.55 19.80
CA LEU A 124 9.22 17.24 19.56
C LEU A 124 9.06 18.45 18.64
N LEU A 125 8.28 18.33 17.58
CA LEU A 125 8.07 19.44 16.63
C LEU A 125 7.28 20.57 17.26
N GLU A 126 6.28 20.32 18.11
CA GLU A 126 5.52 21.38 18.78
C GLU A 126 6.40 22.33 19.61
N VAL A 127 7.57 21.86 20.06
CA VAL A 127 8.56 22.69 20.80
C VAL A 127 9.45 23.50 19.84
N VAL A 128 9.72 23.00 18.63
CA VAL A 128 10.76 23.57 17.74
C VAL A 128 10.16 24.38 16.60
N VAL A 129 8.92 24.08 16.19
CA VAL A 129 8.27 24.75 15.06
C VAL A 129 7.51 26.00 15.50
N ARG A 130 7.49 27.00 14.62
CA ARG A 130 6.69 28.23 14.76
C ARG A 130 5.62 28.32 13.65
N PRO A 131 4.58 29.12 13.77
CA PRO A 131 3.62 29.34 12.68
C PRO A 131 4.34 29.84 11.43
N ALA A 132 4.01 29.26 10.26
CA ALA A 132 4.52 29.76 8.99
C ALA A 132 3.70 30.99 8.58
N ALA A 133 4.38 32.11 8.28
CA ALA A 133 3.70 33.33 7.85
C ALA A 133 3.13 33.23 6.43
N THR A 134 3.77 32.44 5.57
CA THR A 134 3.46 32.32 4.14
C THR A 134 2.38 31.29 3.81
N VAL A 135 2.18 30.29 4.66
CA VAL A 135 1.24 29.18 4.40
C VAL A 135 0.31 28.98 5.59
N PRO A 136 -1.01 29.21 5.43
CA PRO A 136 -1.97 28.97 6.50
C PRO A 136 -1.94 27.50 6.99
N ASP A 137 -2.03 27.30 8.29
CA ASP A 137 -2.03 25.99 8.98
C ASP A 137 -0.71 25.20 8.85
N ALA A 138 0.34 25.78 8.26
CA ALA A 138 1.66 25.18 8.24
C ALA A 138 2.52 25.66 9.42
N ARG A 139 3.48 24.82 9.78
CA ARG A 139 4.51 25.12 10.76
C ARG A 139 5.87 25.26 10.06
N LEU A 140 6.67 26.21 10.49
CA LEU A 140 8.00 26.44 9.99
C LEU A 140 9.03 25.81 10.93
N LEU A 141 9.89 24.97 10.38
CA LEU A 141 11.05 24.38 11.04
C LEU A 141 12.29 25.18 10.64
N ASP A 142 13.03 25.68 11.62
CA ASP A 142 14.23 26.48 11.38
C ASP A 142 15.43 25.58 11.04
N THR A 143 15.47 25.13 9.79
CA THR A 143 16.58 24.35 9.24
C THR A 143 16.86 24.77 7.80
N PRO A 144 18.15 24.84 7.39
CA PRO A 144 18.52 25.19 6.02
C PRO A 144 18.24 24.06 5.02
N ALA A 145 18.10 22.81 5.46
CA ALA A 145 17.75 21.70 4.59
C ALA A 145 16.31 21.86 4.08
N PRO A 146 16.06 21.86 2.76
CA PRO A 146 14.71 22.00 2.23
C PRO A 146 13.93 20.70 2.45
N VAL A 147 13.01 20.73 3.39
CA VAL A 147 12.15 19.61 3.79
C VAL A 147 10.72 20.09 3.92
N ALA A 148 9.80 19.31 3.37
CA ALA A 148 8.37 19.44 3.60
C ALA A 148 7.79 18.07 3.93
N PHE A 149 6.91 17.99 4.90
CA PHE A 149 6.23 16.75 5.24
C PHE A 149 4.96 17.00 6.04
N CYS A 150 4.06 16.03 5.97
CA CYS A 150 2.84 16.01 6.75
C CYS A 150 2.86 14.93 7.81
N ILE A 151 2.37 15.25 9.01
CA ILE A 151 2.11 14.27 10.06
C ILE A 151 0.60 14.05 10.16
N PRO A 152 0.09 12.88 9.75
CA PRO A 152 -1.33 12.57 9.87
C PRO A 152 -1.74 12.37 11.33
N GLY A 153 -3.03 12.64 11.63
CA GLY A 153 -3.61 12.50 12.97
C GLY A 153 -4.93 13.24 13.06
N ALA A 154 -5.54 13.29 14.25
CA ALA A 154 -6.80 14.01 14.48
C ALA A 154 -6.69 15.51 14.12
N ARG A 155 -5.50 16.09 14.29
CA ARG A 155 -5.14 17.42 13.82
C ARG A 155 -3.90 17.26 12.94
N PRO A 156 -4.03 17.16 11.61
CA PRO A 156 -2.90 16.99 10.72
C PRO A 156 -1.96 18.20 10.83
N LEU A 157 -0.65 17.94 10.74
CA LEU A 157 0.38 18.96 10.86
C LEU A 157 1.19 18.97 9.57
N LEU A 158 1.18 20.10 8.86
CA LEU A 158 2.07 20.38 7.74
C LEU A 158 3.30 21.13 8.26
N VAL A 159 4.48 20.63 7.97
CA VAL A 159 5.76 21.23 8.37
C VAL A 159 6.55 21.57 7.11
N LEU A 160 7.04 22.81 7.06
CA LEU A 160 7.92 23.31 6.02
C LEU A 160 9.21 23.79 6.67
N SER A 161 10.36 23.56 6.05
CA SER A 161 11.62 24.13 6.52
C SER A 161 11.85 25.55 6.02
N ALA A 162 12.67 26.33 6.72
CA ALA A 162 13.12 27.62 6.27
C ALA A 162 13.88 27.53 4.94
N GLY A 163 14.69 26.48 4.77
CA GLY A 163 15.38 26.22 3.49
C GLY A 163 14.43 25.98 2.34
N MET A 164 13.33 25.22 2.55
CA MET A 164 12.31 24.99 1.52
C MET A 164 11.63 26.31 1.10
N VAL A 165 11.26 27.14 2.06
CA VAL A 165 10.63 28.45 1.80
C VAL A 165 11.60 29.44 1.11
N ALA A 166 12.89 29.34 1.40
CA ALA A 166 13.90 30.20 0.76
C ALA A 166 14.26 29.76 -0.66
N GLU A 167 14.17 28.48 -0.98
CA GLU A 167 14.58 27.92 -2.27
C GLU A 167 13.47 27.96 -3.33
N LEU A 168 12.20 27.85 -2.91
CA LEU A 168 11.06 27.78 -3.82
C LEU A 168 10.38 29.13 -3.99
N ASP A 169 9.93 29.41 -5.22
CA ASP A 169 8.98 30.50 -5.45
C ASP A 169 7.58 30.16 -4.90
N ASP A 170 6.69 31.15 -4.86
CA ASP A 170 5.35 30.99 -4.27
C ASP A 170 4.52 29.90 -4.96
N ASP A 171 4.63 29.77 -6.29
CA ASP A 171 3.90 28.76 -7.07
C ASP A 171 4.45 27.36 -6.80
N GLN A 172 5.77 27.21 -6.70
CA GLN A 172 6.44 25.96 -6.37
C GLN A 172 6.14 25.55 -4.92
N LEU A 173 6.14 26.49 -3.99
CA LEU A 173 5.79 26.24 -2.60
C LEU A 173 4.32 25.81 -2.48
N ALA A 174 3.41 26.45 -3.21
CA ALA A 174 2.02 26.05 -3.28
C ALA A 174 1.87 24.62 -3.84
N ALA A 175 2.70 24.25 -4.83
CA ALA A 175 2.71 22.90 -5.40
C ALA A 175 3.16 21.84 -4.39
N VAL A 176 4.24 22.08 -3.63
CA VAL A 176 4.67 21.19 -2.54
C VAL A 176 3.60 21.05 -1.48
N VAL A 177 3.00 22.16 -1.05
CA VAL A 177 1.92 22.15 -0.05
C VAL A 177 0.71 21.36 -0.53
N ALA A 178 0.32 21.51 -1.80
CA ALA A 178 -0.78 20.76 -2.40
C ALA A 178 -0.48 19.26 -2.43
N HIS A 179 0.76 18.86 -2.77
CA HIS A 179 1.23 17.49 -2.76
C HIS A 179 1.20 16.87 -1.36
N GLU A 180 1.73 17.56 -0.36
CA GLU A 180 1.71 17.09 1.03
C GLU A 180 0.27 16.97 1.58
N ARG A 181 -0.60 17.93 1.26
CA ARG A 181 -2.02 17.87 1.61
C ARG A 181 -2.75 16.70 0.93
N ALA A 182 -2.34 16.29 -0.28
CA ALA A 182 -2.87 15.11 -0.96
C ALA A 182 -2.59 13.83 -0.16
N HIS A 183 -1.37 13.66 0.37
CA HIS A 183 -1.05 12.53 1.24
C HIS A 183 -1.92 12.45 2.49
N LEU A 184 -2.26 13.58 3.09
CA LEU A 184 -3.16 13.64 4.25
C LEU A 184 -4.59 13.29 3.87
N ARG A 185 -5.10 13.92 2.81
CA ARG A 185 -6.50 13.81 2.37
C ARG A 185 -6.86 12.38 1.96
N GLU A 186 -5.98 11.73 1.23
CA GLU A 186 -6.20 10.36 0.73
C GLU A 186 -5.63 9.28 1.66
N HIS A 187 -5.11 9.63 2.85
CA HIS A 187 -4.58 8.68 3.82
C HIS A 187 -3.54 7.72 3.21
N HIS A 188 -2.66 8.22 2.35
CA HIS A 188 -1.73 7.43 1.55
C HIS A 188 -0.89 6.43 2.35
N HIS A 189 -0.63 6.71 3.62
CA HIS A 189 0.07 5.79 4.51
C HIS A 189 -0.65 4.45 4.73
N LEU A 190 -1.98 4.40 4.56
CA LEU A 190 -2.75 3.17 4.72
C LEU A 190 -2.54 2.22 3.54
N TYR A 191 -2.28 2.73 2.33
CA TYR A 191 -2.00 1.90 1.17
C TYR A 191 -0.69 1.11 1.30
N LEU A 192 0.27 1.59 2.09
CA LEU A 192 1.58 0.96 2.27
C LEU A 192 1.59 -0.13 3.34
N LEU A 193 0.72 -0.04 4.35
CA LEU A 193 0.73 -0.94 5.51
C LEU A 193 0.60 -2.43 5.16
N PRO A 194 -0.33 -2.87 4.28
CA PRO A 194 -0.43 -4.28 3.92
C PRO A 194 0.85 -4.83 3.26
N PHE A 195 1.51 -4.01 2.43
CA PHE A 195 2.73 -4.43 1.74
C PHE A 195 3.95 -4.48 2.66
N LEU A 196 4.02 -3.58 3.65
CA LEU A 196 5.00 -3.68 4.74
C LEU A 196 4.80 -4.96 5.55
N ALA A 197 3.54 -5.32 5.85
CA ALA A 197 3.23 -6.54 6.57
C ALA A 197 3.63 -7.78 5.77
N TRP A 198 3.34 -7.82 4.46
CA TRP A 198 3.74 -8.92 3.58
C TRP A 198 5.26 -9.03 3.44
N GLU A 199 5.97 -7.91 3.28
CA GLU A 199 7.44 -7.90 3.19
C GLU A 199 8.09 -8.41 4.48
N ALA A 200 7.53 -8.06 5.63
CA ALA A 200 8.02 -8.50 6.93
C ALA A 200 7.67 -9.97 7.24
N ALA A 201 6.45 -10.42 6.88
CA ALA A 201 6.00 -11.79 7.12
C ALA A 201 6.65 -12.81 6.15
N LEU A 202 6.96 -12.39 4.92
CA LEU A 202 7.49 -13.26 3.88
C LEU A 202 8.78 -12.67 3.26
N PRO A 203 9.85 -12.48 4.04
CA PRO A 203 11.10 -11.84 3.59
C PRO A 203 11.81 -12.63 2.47
N VAL A 204 11.53 -13.91 2.35
CA VAL A 204 12.05 -14.79 1.29
C VAL A 204 11.36 -14.59 -0.06
N LEU A 205 10.24 -13.86 -0.12
CA LEU A 205 9.51 -13.58 -1.35
C LEU A 205 9.89 -12.21 -1.94
N PRO A 206 10.77 -12.17 -2.97
CA PRO A 206 11.17 -10.89 -3.59
C PRO A 206 9.99 -10.12 -4.21
N ALA A 207 8.85 -10.79 -4.42
CA ALA A 207 7.64 -10.18 -4.96
C ALA A 207 7.03 -9.17 -3.95
N ALA A 208 7.12 -9.44 -2.64
CA ALA A 208 6.58 -8.55 -1.60
C ALA A 208 7.31 -7.20 -1.60
N GLY A 209 8.65 -7.18 -1.60
CA GLY A 209 9.43 -5.95 -1.68
C GLY A 209 9.21 -5.18 -3.00
N ARG A 210 9.08 -5.90 -4.14
CA ARG A 210 8.74 -5.25 -5.41
C ARG A 210 7.35 -4.63 -5.42
N ALA A 211 6.36 -5.31 -4.84
CA ALA A 211 5.02 -4.77 -4.68
C ALA A 211 5.01 -3.51 -3.81
N HIS A 212 5.70 -3.54 -2.67
CA HIS A 212 5.85 -2.38 -1.80
C HIS A 212 6.50 -1.19 -2.53
N ALA A 213 7.58 -1.41 -3.28
CA ALA A 213 8.24 -0.36 -4.06
C ALA A 213 7.33 0.21 -5.16
N ALA A 214 6.56 -0.65 -5.86
CA ALA A 214 5.61 -0.22 -6.88
C ALA A 214 4.48 0.63 -6.28
N VAL A 215 3.89 0.18 -5.17
CA VAL A 215 2.83 0.92 -4.46
C VAL A 215 3.33 2.27 -3.95
N ARG A 216 4.55 2.35 -3.40
CA ARG A 216 5.16 3.64 -3.01
C ARG A 216 5.22 4.61 -4.19
N THR A 217 5.70 4.15 -5.34
CA THR A 217 5.78 5.00 -6.55
C THR A 217 4.40 5.46 -7.01
N LEU A 218 3.40 4.57 -6.98
CA LEU A 218 2.02 4.91 -7.37
C LEU A 218 1.36 5.89 -6.40
N VAL A 219 1.62 5.77 -5.11
CA VAL A 219 1.16 6.72 -4.08
C VAL A 219 1.69 8.12 -4.36
N GLU A 220 2.99 8.23 -4.72
CA GLU A 220 3.58 9.51 -5.09
C GLU A 220 2.95 10.09 -6.39
N MET A 221 2.75 9.24 -7.42
CA MET A 221 2.09 9.67 -8.66
C MET A 221 0.63 10.08 -8.42
N ARG A 222 -0.07 9.43 -7.48
CA ARG A 222 -1.43 9.79 -7.10
C ARG A 222 -1.46 11.12 -6.35
N ALA A 223 -0.50 11.37 -5.46
CA ALA A 223 -0.37 12.64 -4.78
C ALA A 223 -0.10 13.78 -5.78
N ASP A 224 0.72 13.54 -6.81
CA ASP A 224 0.93 14.48 -7.91
C ASP A 224 -0.37 14.80 -8.66
N ASP A 225 -1.18 13.79 -8.99
CA ASP A 225 -2.47 14.00 -9.69
C ASP A 225 -3.44 14.83 -8.86
N VAL A 226 -3.53 14.56 -7.55
CA VAL A 226 -4.40 15.31 -6.62
C VAL A 226 -3.90 16.74 -6.43
N ALA A 227 -2.58 16.93 -6.34
CA ALA A 227 -1.98 18.24 -6.27
C ALA A 227 -2.26 19.08 -7.52
N LEU A 228 -2.09 18.48 -8.72
CA LEU A 228 -2.37 19.15 -9.99
C LEU A 228 -3.83 19.62 -10.10
N ALA A 229 -4.78 18.85 -9.59
CA ALA A 229 -6.19 19.24 -9.60
C ALA A 229 -6.50 20.42 -8.67
N ALA A 230 -5.63 20.72 -7.71
CA ALA A 230 -5.77 21.81 -6.74
C ALA A 230 -4.94 23.06 -7.08
N LEU A 231 -4.01 22.95 -8.03
CA LEU A 231 -3.08 24.05 -8.37
C LEU A 231 -3.72 24.99 -9.41
N PRO A 232 -3.76 26.30 -9.14
CA PRO A 232 -4.07 27.31 -10.14
C PRO A 232 -2.86 27.53 -11.08
N GLY A 233 -3.06 28.26 -12.15
CA GLY A 233 -1.98 28.74 -13.01
C GLY A 233 -2.01 28.18 -14.43
N ARG A 234 -1.10 28.67 -15.28
CA ARG A 234 -1.05 28.30 -16.71
C ARG A 234 -0.35 26.97 -16.99
N ASP A 235 0.61 26.58 -16.14
CA ASP A 235 1.38 25.33 -16.33
C ASP A 235 1.67 24.65 -14.97
N PRO A 236 0.63 24.15 -14.29
CA PRO A 236 0.79 23.53 -12.96
C PRO A 236 1.67 22.27 -13.00
N ARG A 237 1.72 21.57 -14.15
CA ARG A 237 2.57 20.38 -14.32
C ARG A 237 4.05 20.73 -14.25
N ARG A 238 4.47 21.77 -14.95
CA ARG A 238 5.86 22.22 -14.96
C ARG A 238 6.26 22.82 -13.61
N THR A 239 5.34 23.56 -12.96
CA THR A 239 5.56 24.09 -11.60
C THR A 239 5.81 22.95 -10.61
N LEU A 240 4.92 21.95 -10.57
CA LEU A 240 5.10 20.79 -9.69
C LEU A 240 6.38 20.00 -10.02
N ALA A 241 6.69 19.79 -11.31
CA ALA A 241 7.91 19.09 -11.71
C ALA A 241 9.18 19.82 -11.22
N ARG A 242 9.24 21.15 -11.32
CA ARG A 242 10.36 21.96 -10.79
C ARG A 242 10.45 21.85 -9.27
N ALA A 243 9.32 21.95 -8.58
CA ALA A 243 9.28 21.81 -7.12
C ALA A 243 9.77 20.43 -6.66
N ILE A 244 9.41 19.35 -7.35
CA ILE A 244 9.90 17.99 -7.07
C ILE A 244 11.40 17.88 -7.27
N VAL A 245 11.95 18.48 -8.33
CA VAL A 245 13.40 18.47 -8.60
C VAL A 245 14.13 19.25 -7.52
N ALA A 246 13.69 20.45 -7.18
CA ALA A 246 14.29 21.28 -6.13
C ALA A 246 14.30 20.54 -4.78
N ALA A 247 13.15 20.00 -4.35
CA ALA A 247 13.06 19.22 -3.12
C ALA A 247 13.93 17.93 -3.14
N GLY A 248 14.03 17.27 -4.30
CA GLY A 248 14.80 16.03 -4.46
C GLY A 248 16.32 16.23 -4.50
N THR A 249 16.80 17.34 -5.04
CA THR A 249 18.23 17.64 -5.13
C THR A 249 18.83 18.09 -3.80
N ALA A 250 18.04 18.70 -2.95
CA ALA A 250 18.47 19.26 -1.69
C ALA A 250 18.42 18.26 -0.51
N GLY A 251 17.68 17.16 -0.63
CA GLY A 251 17.59 16.07 0.37
C GLY A 251 18.81 15.14 0.45
N GLY A 252 19.95 15.51 -0.11
CA GLY A 252 21.17 14.72 -0.32
C GLY A 252 22.00 14.39 0.91
N THR A 253 21.42 14.02 2.07
CA THR A 253 22.19 13.56 3.23
C THR A 253 21.85 12.14 3.65
N ALA A 254 22.86 11.26 3.61
CA ALA A 254 22.95 9.99 4.33
C ALA A 254 21.98 8.84 3.95
N VAL A 255 21.70 8.64 2.65
CA VAL A 255 21.00 7.44 2.19
C VAL A 255 22.02 6.47 1.54
N PRO A 256 21.97 5.15 1.81
CA PRO A 256 22.82 4.18 1.14
C PRO A 256 22.74 4.27 -0.38
N SER A 257 23.87 4.11 -1.08
CA SER A 257 23.98 4.36 -2.54
C SER A 257 22.93 3.64 -3.40
N GLY A 258 22.50 2.43 -3.01
CA GLY A 258 21.44 1.69 -3.71
C GLY A 258 20.04 2.30 -3.53
N ALA A 259 19.73 2.86 -2.36
CA ALA A 259 18.47 3.53 -2.09
C ALA A 259 18.40 4.91 -2.76
N LEU A 260 19.53 5.61 -2.91
CA LEU A 260 19.66 6.85 -3.69
C LEU A 260 19.34 6.63 -5.17
N ALA A 261 19.88 5.57 -5.77
CA ALA A 261 19.62 5.23 -7.17
C ALA A 261 18.12 4.93 -7.41
N ALA A 262 17.48 4.19 -6.51
CA ALA A 262 16.05 3.87 -6.57
C ALA A 262 15.18 5.12 -6.35
N ALA A 263 15.52 5.97 -5.39
CA ALA A 263 14.83 7.25 -5.15
C ALA A 263 14.97 8.19 -6.35
N GLY A 264 16.18 8.32 -6.94
CA GLY A 264 16.41 9.11 -8.13
C GLY A 264 15.61 8.62 -9.34
N SER A 265 15.50 7.31 -9.52
CA SER A 265 14.69 6.73 -10.60
C SER A 265 13.20 7.00 -10.44
N ALA A 266 12.68 6.95 -9.22
CA ALA A 266 11.29 7.26 -8.91
C ALA A 266 10.96 8.74 -9.13
N VAL A 267 11.83 9.64 -8.69
CA VAL A 267 11.70 11.08 -8.95
C VAL A 267 11.73 11.36 -10.45
N ALA A 268 12.69 10.78 -11.18
CA ALA A 268 12.78 10.95 -12.63
C ALA A 268 11.53 10.43 -13.36
N ALA A 269 10.94 9.33 -12.91
CA ALA A 269 9.69 8.79 -13.47
C ALA A 269 8.51 9.74 -13.26
N ARG A 270 8.37 10.34 -12.06
CA ARG A 270 7.35 11.34 -11.75
C ARG A 270 7.50 12.59 -12.60
N VAL A 271 8.72 13.15 -12.64
CA VAL A 271 9.03 14.36 -13.44
C VAL A 271 8.74 14.12 -14.92
N ARG A 272 9.17 12.99 -15.48
CA ARG A 272 8.84 12.63 -16.88
C ARG A 272 7.33 12.56 -17.09
N ARG A 273 6.59 11.89 -16.19
CA ARG A 273 5.13 11.77 -16.27
C ARG A 273 4.42 13.13 -16.22
N LEU A 274 4.96 14.09 -15.47
CA LEU A 274 4.42 15.44 -15.39
C LEU A 274 4.68 16.22 -16.68
N LEU A 275 5.90 16.15 -17.21
CA LEU A 275 6.30 16.90 -18.41
C LEU A 275 5.77 16.27 -19.70
N GLU A 276 5.67 14.95 -19.75
CA GLU A 276 5.17 14.14 -20.85
C GLU A 276 3.99 13.28 -20.37
N PRO A 277 2.81 13.88 -20.15
CA PRO A 277 1.69 13.14 -19.58
C PRO A 277 1.24 12.01 -20.52
N PRO A 278 1.17 10.77 -20.04
CA PRO A 278 0.65 9.68 -20.85
C PRO A 278 -0.83 9.90 -21.15
N ALA A 279 -1.31 9.40 -22.30
CA ALA A 279 -2.74 9.43 -22.60
C ALA A 279 -3.54 8.76 -21.47
N PRO A 280 -4.68 9.34 -21.05
CA PRO A 280 -5.50 8.77 -20.02
C PRO A 280 -5.95 7.34 -20.36
N LEU A 281 -6.22 6.55 -19.34
CA LEU A 281 -6.72 5.19 -19.54
C LEU A 281 -8.15 5.29 -20.10
N PRO A 282 -8.49 4.60 -21.20
CA PRO A 282 -9.88 4.59 -21.70
C PRO A 282 -10.86 4.10 -20.62
N ASP A 283 -12.03 4.70 -20.53
CA ASP A 283 -13.01 4.38 -19.48
C ASP A 283 -13.39 2.90 -19.45
N ALA A 284 -13.54 2.27 -20.63
CA ALA A 284 -13.83 0.84 -20.72
C ALA A 284 -12.69 -0.01 -20.11
N VAL A 285 -11.43 0.36 -20.36
CA VAL A 285 -10.26 -0.35 -19.79
C VAL A 285 -10.20 -0.12 -18.29
N ARG A 286 -10.42 1.10 -17.84
CA ARG A 286 -10.48 1.45 -16.41
C ARG A 286 -11.57 0.64 -15.69
N ALA A 287 -12.78 0.59 -16.26
CA ALA A 287 -13.89 -0.20 -15.73
C ALA A 287 -13.53 -1.69 -15.68
N ALA A 288 -12.94 -2.25 -16.75
CA ALA A 288 -12.49 -3.64 -16.79
C ALA A 288 -11.46 -3.96 -15.70
N VAL A 289 -10.48 -3.06 -15.49
CA VAL A 289 -9.45 -3.19 -14.46
C VAL A 289 -10.08 -3.19 -13.05
N LEU A 290 -10.98 -2.26 -12.76
CA LEU A 290 -11.66 -2.18 -11.46
C LEU A 290 -12.59 -3.38 -11.22
N THR A 291 -13.31 -3.84 -12.26
CA THR A 291 -14.12 -5.06 -12.19
C THR A 291 -13.23 -6.28 -11.93
N ALA A 292 -12.11 -6.42 -12.63
CA ALA A 292 -11.17 -7.51 -12.38
C ALA A 292 -10.61 -7.50 -10.94
N ALA A 293 -10.32 -6.32 -10.39
CA ALA A 293 -9.91 -6.17 -9.00
C ALA A 293 -11.02 -6.59 -8.02
N GLY A 294 -12.27 -6.24 -8.30
CA GLY A 294 -13.44 -6.66 -7.52
C GLY A 294 -13.66 -8.18 -7.58
N LEU A 295 -13.60 -8.77 -8.78
CA LEU A 295 -13.72 -10.21 -8.97
C LEU A 295 -12.58 -10.98 -8.29
N LEU A 296 -11.37 -10.42 -8.30
CA LEU A 296 -10.22 -11.02 -7.63
C LEU A 296 -10.43 -11.18 -6.12
N LEU A 297 -11.15 -10.26 -5.48
CA LEU A 297 -11.54 -10.36 -4.07
C LEU A 297 -12.76 -11.26 -3.87
N ALA A 298 -13.72 -11.19 -4.80
CA ALA A 298 -14.96 -11.96 -4.71
C ALA A 298 -14.72 -13.48 -4.84
N VAL A 299 -13.80 -13.91 -5.72
CA VAL A 299 -13.53 -15.34 -5.98
C VAL A 299 -13.09 -16.10 -4.73
N PRO A 300 -11.99 -15.74 -4.02
CA PRO A 300 -11.59 -16.47 -2.83
C PRO A 300 -12.65 -16.37 -1.71
N THR A 301 -13.33 -15.23 -1.59
CA THR A 301 -14.42 -15.05 -0.63
C THR A 301 -15.58 -16.01 -0.91
N ALA A 302 -16.01 -16.09 -2.17
CA ALA A 302 -17.06 -17.01 -2.57
C ALA A 302 -16.65 -18.48 -2.36
N LEU A 303 -15.43 -18.86 -2.73
CA LEU A 303 -14.90 -20.22 -2.52
C LEU A 303 -14.87 -20.64 -1.04
N LEU A 304 -14.72 -19.69 -0.12
CA LEU A 304 -14.72 -19.94 1.31
C LEU A 304 -16.14 -19.98 1.91
N LEU A 305 -17.09 -19.20 1.38
CA LEU A 305 -18.42 -19.05 1.94
C LEU A 305 -19.47 -19.95 1.28
N LEU A 306 -19.35 -20.27 -0.02
CA LEU A 306 -20.32 -21.12 -0.74
C LEU A 306 -20.57 -22.48 -0.09
N PRO A 307 -19.56 -23.21 0.45
CA PRO A 307 -19.80 -24.45 1.16
C PRO A 307 -20.65 -24.32 2.43
N ALA A 308 -20.80 -23.11 2.96
CA ALA A 308 -21.64 -22.82 4.13
C ALA A 308 -23.11 -22.52 3.76
N LEU A 309 -23.39 -22.29 2.47
CA LEU A 309 -24.71 -21.92 1.95
C LEU A 309 -25.40 -23.07 1.21
N ALA A 310 -24.70 -24.18 0.97
CA ALA A 310 -25.19 -25.41 0.34
C ALA A 310 -25.49 -26.48 1.38
#